data_14816029bf32b8b9f5ee9b9c932f154b
#
_entry.id   14816029bf32b8b9f5ee9b9c932f154b
#
_cell.length_a   1.000
_cell.length_b   1.000
_cell.length_c   1.000
_cell.angle_alpha   90.00
_cell.angle_beta   90.00
_cell.angle_gamma   90.00
#
_symmetry.space_group_name_H-M   'P 1'
#
loop_
_entity.id
_entity.type
_entity.pdbx_description
1 polymer ?
#
loop_
_entity_poly.entity_id
_entity_poly.type
_entity_poly.pdbx_seq_one_letter_code
_entity_poly.pdbx_strand_id
1 'polypeptide(L)'
;IVEGLALRMAADEVPATIRGKRLYSLDVSSLLAGTKYRGEFEERMQRLLEELRRKQDSILFIDEIHTIAGAGSTQGSLDTANILKPALARGELQVIGATTLDEYREDIESDPALERRFQKILVEPASEEETLQILHNIAPHYERHHGVRYSDEALRACVALTGRYITDRNFPDKAIDVLDEAGARIHLQDKGKTEKPSRKTASREPVGAAAGAKTPKNRSRKT
;
A
#
# COMPACT_ATOMS: atom_id res chain seq x y z
N ILE A 1 -9.95 6.15 -2.95
CA ILE A 1 -11.23 6.51 -3.62
C ILE A 1 -11.89 5.26 -4.18
N VAL A 2 -11.21 4.49 -5.02
CA VAL A 2 -11.81 3.32 -5.70
C VAL A 2 -12.15 2.19 -4.72
N GLU A 3 -11.31 1.92 -3.74
CA GLU A 3 -11.62 0.99 -2.65
C GLU A 3 -12.86 1.44 -1.84
N GLY A 4 -12.96 2.74 -1.55
CA GLY A 4 -14.14 3.32 -0.92
C GLY A 4 -15.41 3.16 -1.77
N LEU A 5 -15.30 3.29 -3.10
CA LEU A 5 -16.39 2.98 -4.02
C LEU A 5 -16.78 1.49 -3.94
N ALA A 6 -15.80 0.60 -3.91
CA ALA A 6 -16.05 -0.85 -3.78
C ALA A 6 -16.81 -1.21 -2.49
N LEU A 7 -16.43 -0.58 -1.37
CA LEU A 7 -17.12 -0.77 -0.08
C LEU A 7 -18.57 -0.27 -0.14
N ARG A 8 -18.81 0.90 -0.74
CA ARG A 8 -20.18 1.42 -0.92
C ARG A 8 -21.00 0.57 -1.89
N MET A 9 -20.37 0.02 -2.94
CA MET A 9 -21.05 -0.94 -3.82
C MET A 9 -21.45 -2.21 -3.08
N ALA A 10 -20.58 -2.72 -2.22
CA ALA A 10 -20.86 -3.90 -1.40
C ALA A 10 -21.98 -3.64 -0.35
N ALA A 11 -22.06 -2.42 0.16
CA ALA A 11 -23.13 -1.99 1.08
C ALA A 11 -24.43 -1.57 0.38
N ASP A 12 -24.51 -1.64 -0.96
CA ASP A 12 -25.63 -1.15 -1.79
C ASP A 12 -25.92 0.36 -1.65
N GLU A 13 -24.91 1.12 -1.21
CA GLU A 13 -24.95 2.58 -0.99
C GLU A 13 -24.51 3.36 -2.24
N VAL A 14 -24.98 2.95 -3.41
CA VAL A 14 -24.58 3.52 -4.69
C VAL A 14 -25.79 3.82 -5.58
N PRO A 15 -25.65 4.73 -6.57
CA PRO A 15 -26.71 5.00 -7.54
C PRO A 15 -27.17 3.74 -8.28
N ALA A 16 -28.44 3.74 -8.69
CA ALA A 16 -29.06 2.59 -9.38
C ALA A 16 -28.31 2.14 -10.64
N THR A 17 -27.59 3.06 -11.30
CA THR A 17 -26.81 2.81 -12.53
C THR A 17 -25.62 1.88 -12.33
N ILE A 18 -25.08 1.80 -11.11
CA ILE A 18 -23.93 0.96 -10.78
C ILE A 18 -24.24 -0.09 -9.71
N ARG A 19 -25.50 -0.11 -9.24
CA ARG A 19 -25.99 -1.11 -8.29
C ARG A 19 -25.92 -2.51 -8.90
N GLY A 20 -25.46 -3.47 -8.11
CA GLY A 20 -25.30 -4.85 -8.55
C GLY A 20 -24.11 -5.11 -9.47
N LYS A 21 -23.37 -4.06 -9.86
CA LYS A 21 -22.11 -4.23 -10.61
C LYS A 21 -20.97 -4.67 -9.71
N ARG A 22 -19.96 -5.28 -10.32
CA ARG A 22 -18.75 -5.75 -9.66
C ARG A 22 -17.56 -4.93 -10.12
N LEU A 23 -16.75 -4.46 -9.17
CA LEU A 23 -15.52 -3.75 -9.43
C LEU A 23 -14.35 -4.73 -9.41
N TYR A 24 -13.60 -4.78 -10.50
CA TYR A 24 -12.39 -5.59 -10.63
C TYR A 24 -11.18 -4.68 -10.76
N SER A 25 -10.14 -4.91 -9.96
CA SER A 25 -8.86 -4.22 -10.11
C SER A 25 -7.95 -5.04 -11.02
N LEU A 26 -7.40 -4.38 -12.04
CA LEU A 26 -6.43 -4.97 -12.95
C LEU A 26 -5.03 -4.52 -12.55
N ASP A 27 -4.21 -5.49 -12.15
CA ASP A 27 -2.77 -5.31 -11.99
C ASP A 27 -2.07 -5.72 -13.29
N VAL A 28 -1.62 -4.71 -14.03
CA VAL A 28 -0.92 -4.90 -15.31
C VAL A 28 0.41 -5.62 -15.11
N SER A 29 1.10 -5.36 -14.00
CA SER A 29 2.37 -6.01 -13.67
C SER A 29 2.21 -7.51 -13.49
N SER A 30 1.11 -7.94 -12.87
CA SER A 30 0.77 -9.36 -12.72
C SER A 30 0.48 -10.05 -14.05
N LEU A 31 -0.10 -9.34 -15.02
CA LEU A 31 -0.31 -9.89 -16.36
C LEU A 31 0.99 -10.09 -17.14
N LEU A 32 1.96 -9.22 -16.90
CA LEU A 32 3.31 -9.32 -17.49
C LEU A 32 4.15 -10.41 -16.83
N ALA A 33 3.91 -10.69 -15.55
CA ALA A 33 4.67 -11.66 -14.80
C ALA A 33 4.61 -13.06 -15.44
N GLY A 34 5.79 -13.62 -15.75
CA GLY A 34 5.91 -14.97 -16.34
C GLY A 34 5.63 -15.06 -17.83
N THR A 35 5.38 -13.95 -18.53
CA THR A 35 5.33 -13.95 -20.00
C THR A 35 6.75 -13.77 -20.56
N LYS A 36 7.19 -14.73 -21.38
CA LYS A 36 8.48 -14.66 -22.07
C LYS A 36 8.37 -13.97 -23.44
N TYR A 37 7.20 -13.99 -24.03
CA TYR A 37 6.94 -13.49 -25.36
C TYR A 37 5.76 -12.53 -25.36
N ARG A 38 5.83 -11.52 -26.20
CA ARG A 38 4.77 -10.52 -26.40
C ARG A 38 3.40 -11.14 -26.67
N GLY A 39 3.33 -12.17 -27.49
CA GLY A 39 2.07 -12.83 -27.84
C GLY A 39 1.35 -13.50 -26.65
N GLU A 40 2.10 -13.97 -25.65
CA GLU A 40 1.48 -14.57 -24.45
C GLU A 40 0.74 -13.51 -23.60
N PHE A 41 1.29 -12.31 -23.52
CA PHE A 41 0.64 -11.20 -22.82
C PHE A 41 -0.61 -10.74 -23.60
N GLU A 42 -0.50 -10.57 -24.92
CA GLU A 42 -1.62 -10.19 -25.78
C GLU A 42 -2.77 -11.19 -25.66
N GLU A 43 -2.48 -12.48 -25.67
CA GLU A 43 -3.47 -13.54 -25.50
C GLU A 43 -4.15 -13.51 -24.14
N ARG A 44 -3.39 -13.29 -23.04
CA ARG A 44 -3.95 -13.16 -21.69
C ARG A 44 -4.87 -11.95 -21.59
N MET A 45 -4.46 -10.81 -22.15
CA MET A 45 -5.26 -9.59 -22.17
C MET A 45 -6.55 -9.80 -22.96
N GLN A 46 -6.47 -10.41 -24.13
CA GLN A 46 -7.65 -10.70 -24.94
C GLN A 46 -8.64 -11.61 -24.21
N ARG A 47 -8.18 -12.68 -23.57
CA ARG A 47 -9.02 -13.57 -22.75
C ARG A 47 -9.70 -12.82 -21.61
N LEU A 48 -8.97 -11.95 -20.91
CA LEU A 48 -9.53 -11.12 -19.85
C LEU A 48 -10.64 -10.21 -20.39
N LEU A 49 -10.41 -9.55 -21.51
CA LEU A 49 -11.39 -8.67 -22.15
C LEU A 49 -12.64 -9.44 -22.61
N GLU A 50 -12.47 -10.63 -23.14
CA GLU A 50 -13.61 -11.49 -23.53
C GLU A 50 -14.45 -11.91 -22.31
N GLU A 51 -13.81 -12.24 -21.17
CA GLU A 51 -14.53 -12.53 -19.93
C GLU A 51 -15.29 -11.32 -19.41
N LEU A 52 -14.68 -10.13 -19.42
CA LEU A 52 -15.33 -8.91 -18.98
C LEU A 52 -16.51 -8.52 -19.87
N ARG A 53 -16.40 -8.73 -21.21
CA ARG A 53 -17.50 -8.51 -22.15
C ARG A 53 -18.70 -9.43 -21.88
N ARG A 54 -18.44 -10.67 -21.50
CA ARG A 54 -19.52 -11.62 -21.14
C ARG A 54 -20.20 -11.23 -19.82
N LYS A 55 -19.48 -10.54 -18.93
CA LYS A 55 -19.98 -10.07 -17.65
C LYS A 55 -20.34 -8.58 -17.76
N GLN A 56 -21.52 -8.28 -18.30
CA GLN A 56 -21.99 -6.89 -18.52
C GLN A 56 -22.12 -6.05 -17.23
N ASP A 57 -22.06 -6.69 -16.07
CA ASP A 57 -22.12 -6.09 -14.75
C ASP A 57 -20.72 -5.73 -14.17
N SER A 58 -19.69 -5.70 -15.02
CA SER A 58 -18.31 -5.48 -14.60
C SER A 58 -17.86 -4.05 -14.81
N ILE A 59 -17.17 -3.49 -13.82
CA ILE A 59 -16.39 -2.26 -13.90
C ILE A 59 -14.93 -2.63 -13.69
N LEU A 60 -14.05 -2.23 -14.59
CA LEU A 60 -12.62 -2.50 -14.50
C LEU A 60 -11.91 -1.26 -13.96
N PHE A 61 -11.18 -1.41 -12.86
CA PHE A 61 -10.27 -0.40 -12.37
C PHE A 61 -8.85 -0.70 -12.82
N ILE A 62 -8.17 0.30 -13.35
CA ILE A 62 -6.78 0.23 -13.78
C ILE A 62 -6.02 1.37 -13.12
N ASP A 63 -5.14 1.02 -12.19
CA ASP A 63 -4.22 1.99 -11.63
C ASP A 63 -3.08 2.25 -12.62
N GLU A 64 -2.54 3.47 -12.61
CA GLU A 64 -1.50 3.90 -13.57
C GLU A 64 -1.86 3.56 -15.03
N ILE A 65 -3.09 3.93 -15.45
CA ILE A 65 -3.61 3.59 -16.80
C ILE A 65 -2.71 4.09 -17.93
N HIS A 66 -1.88 5.10 -17.69
CA HIS A 66 -0.88 5.59 -18.65
C HIS A 66 0.10 4.48 -19.07
N THR A 67 0.41 3.52 -18.18
CA THR A 67 1.29 2.38 -18.51
C THR A 67 0.74 1.52 -19.63
N ILE A 68 -0.58 1.52 -19.80
CA ILE A 68 -1.26 0.80 -20.87
C ILE A 68 -1.42 1.67 -22.13
N ALA A 69 -1.60 2.96 -21.95
CA ALA A 69 -1.86 3.92 -23.03
C ALA A 69 -0.58 4.37 -23.74
N GLY A 70 0.48 4.69 -22.96
CA GLY A 70 1.75 5.21 -23.45
C GLY A 70 2.70 4.19 -24.11
N ALA A 71 2.32 2.93 -24.14
CA ALA A 71 3.16 1.84 -24.62
C ALA A 71 3.58 1.89 -26.10
N GLY A 72 3.25 2.97 -26.83
CA GLY A 72 3.56 3.13 -28.25
C GLY A 72 4.92 3.77 -28.58
N SER A 73 5.62 4.38 -27.61
CA SER A 73 6.76 5.27 -27.90
C SER A 73 8.15 4.66 -27.74
N THR A 74 8.30 3.52 -27.10
CA THR A 74 9.60 2.85 -26.95
C THR A 74 9.62 1.49 -27.63
N GLN A 75 10.66 1.25 -28.46
CA GLN A 75 10.91 -0.04 -29.11
C GLN A 75 10.99 -1.15 -28.03
N GLY A 76 9.92 -1.95 -27.92
CA GLY A 76 9.80 -3.03 -26.92
C GLY A 76 8.65 -2.86 -25.94
N SER A 77 7.96 -1.73 -25.89
CA SER A 77 6.76 -1.57 -25.06
C SER A 77 5.59 -2.35 -25.65
N LEU A 78 4.86 -2.99 -24.74
CA LEU A 78 3.73 -3.83 -25.07
C LEU A 78 2.60 -2.96 -25.61
N ASP A 79 2.12 -3.27 -26.79
CA ASP A 79 1.09 -2.51 -27.51
C ASP A 79 -0.32 -2.77 -26.92
N THR A 80 -0.41 -2.66 -25.61
CA THR A 80 -1.62 -2.93 -24.81
C THR A 80 -2.72 -1.95 -25.15
N ALA A 81 -2.33 -0.73 -25.51
CA ALA A 81 -3.27 0.29 -25.94
C ALA A 81 -4.08 -0.17 -27.16
N ASN A 82 -3.44 -0.81 -28.13
CA ASN A 82 -4.12 -1.28 -29.34
C ASN A 82 -5.12 -2.42 -29.06
N ILE A 83 -4.97 -3.14 -27.97
CA ILE A 83 -5.91 -4.19 -27.56
C ILE A 83 -7.11 -3.58 -26.81
N LEU A 84 -6.87 -2.60 -25.94
CA LEU A 84 -7.91 -1.94 -25.14
C LEU A 84 -8.71 -0.90 -25.91
N LYS A 85 -8.06 -0.11 -26.76
CA LYS A 85 -8.71 0.96 -27.57
C LYS A 85 -9.97 0.49 -28.31
N PRO A 86 -9.98 -0.65 -29.04
CA PRO A 86 -11.18 -1.11 -29.71
C PRO A 86 -12.33 -1.45 -28.75
N ALA A 87 -12.03 -2.04 -27.59
CA ALA A 87 -13.04 -2.41 -26.60
C ALA A 87 -13.65 -1.16 -25.92
N LEU A 88 -12.81 -0.18 -25.61
CA LEU A 88 -13.24 1.13 -25.10
C LEU A 88 -14.03 1.89 -26.15
N ALA A 89 -13.57 1.88 -27.41
CA ALA A 89 -14.22 2.58 -28.52
C ALA A 89 -15.65 2.07 -28.79
N ARG A 90 -15.91 0.79 -28.58
CA ARG A 90 -17.23 0.20 -28.76
C ARG A 90 -18.12 0.30 -27.51
N GLY A 91 -17.62 0.85 -26.41
CA GLY A 91 -18.35 0.91 -25.14
C GLY A 91 -18.63 -0.47 -24.51
N GLU A 92 -17.82 -1.46 -24.85
CA GLU A 92 -17.98 -2.84 -24.37
C GLU A 92 -17.47 -3.03 -22.93
N LEU A 93 -16.70 -2.08 -22.44
CA LEU A 93 -16.10 -2.07 -21.13
C LEU A 93 -16.42 -0.78 -20.39
N GLN A 94 -16.70 -0.89 -19.10
CA GLN A 94 -16.72 0.23 -18.17
C GLN A 94 -15.39 0.24 -17.43
N VAL A 95 -14.62 1.32 -17.60
CA VAL A 95 -13.27 1.42 -17.04
C VAL A 95 -13.17 2.67 -16.17
N ILE A 96 -12.54 2.52 -15.02
CA ILE A 96 -12.06 3.60 -14.17
C ILE A 96 -10.54 3.55 -14.23
N GLY A 97 -9.90 4.60 -14.76
CA GLY A 97 -8.44 4.71 -14.77
C GLY A 97 -7.97 5.73 -13.76
N ALA A 98 -6.87 5.46 -13.08
CA ALA A 98 -6.17 6.42 -12.25
C ALA A 98 -4.80 6.73 -12.87
N THR A 99 -4.39 8.00 -12.83
CA THR A 99 -3.09 8.45 -13.34
C THR A 99 -2.77 9.84 -12.79
N THR A 100 -1.55 10.32 -12.97
CA THR A 100 -1.18 11.70 -12.68
C THR A 100 -1.63 12.66 -13.78
N LEU A 101 -1.64 13.97 -13.49
CA LEU A 101 -2.05 14.97 -14.49
C LEU A 101 -1.07 15.06 -15.67
N ASP A 102 0.22 14.88 -15.40
CA ASP A 102 1.24 15.01 -16.43
C ASP A 102 1.21 13.79 -17.38
N GLU A 103 1.10 12.59 -16.84
CA GLU A 103 0.93 11.36 -17.61
C GLU A 103 -0.42 11.32 -18.36
N TYR A 104 -1.48 11.88 -17.76
CA TYR A 104 -2.76 12.02 -18.45
C TYR A 104 -2.62 12.87 -19.72
N ARG A 105 -1.90 14.00 -19.64
CA ARG A 105 -1.67 14.88 -20.80
C ARG A 105 -0.81 14.21 -21.86
N GLU A 106 0.23 13.51 -21.42
CA GLU A 106 1.19 12.88 -22.34
C GLU A 106 0.58 11.66 -23.05
N ASP A 107 -0.10 10.78 -22.31
CA ASP A 107 -0.47 9.45 -22.82
C ASP A 107 -1.95 9.30 -23.17
N ILE A 108 -2.85 10.03 -22.50
CA ILE A 108 -4.30 9.89 -22.73
C ILE A 108 -4.84 11.03 -23.57
N GLU A 109 -4.56 12.29 -23.21
CA GLU A 109 -5.07 13.48 -23.90
C GLU A 109 -4.46 13.64 -25.29
N SER A 110 -3.21 13.19 -25.48
CA SER A 110 -2.53 13.16 -26.77
C SER A 110 -3.13 12.16 -27.78
N ASP A 111 -3.89 11.18 -27.30
CA ASP A 111 -4.56 10.17 -28.12
C ASP A 111 -6.05 10.46 -28.26
N PRO A 112 -6.52 10.99 -29.43
CA PRO A 112 -7.92 11.37 -29.63
C PRO A 112 -8.91 10.20 -29.51
N ALA A 113 -8.44 8.95 -29.62
CA ALA A 113 -9.30 7.77 -29.47
C ALA A 113 -9.55 7.45 -27.98
N LEU A 114 -8.59 7.72 -27.10
CA LEU A 114 -8.73 7.58 -25.66
C LEU A 114 -9.42 8.79 -25.03
N GLU A 115 -9.01 10.01 -25.39
CA GLU A 115 -9.56 11.25 -24.86
C GLU A 115 -11.09 11.29 -24.96
N ARG A 116 -11.65 10.90 -26.10
CA ARG A 116 -13.11 10.87 -26.32
C ARG A 116 -13.86 9.81 -25.51
N ARG A 117 -13.15 8.89 -24.87
CA ARG A 117 -13.73 7.76 -24.14
C ARG A 117 -13.64 7.87 -22.63
N PHE A 118 -12.74 8.71 -22.14
CA PHE A 118 -12.57 8.96 -20.72
C PHE A 118 -13.13 10.33 -20.34
N GLN A 119 -13.98 10.33 -19.30
CA GLN A 119 -14.37 11.56 -18.62
C GLN A 119 -13.32 11.85 -17.55
N LYS A 120 -12.60 12.95 -17.70
CA LYS A 120 -11.61 13.42 -16.73
C LYS A 120 -12.31 13.88 -15.44
N ILE A 121 -11.84 13.34 -14.33
CA ILE A 121 -12.24 13.74 -12.98
C ILE A 121 -10.97 14.16 -12.25
N LEU A 122 -10.85 15.45 -11.93
CA LEU A 122 -9.74 15.97 -11.18
C LEU A 122 -9.96 15.68 -9.69
N VAL A 123 -8.97 15.04 -9.07
CA VAL A 123 -8.93 14.84 -7.63
C VAL A 123 -7.92 15.81 -7.04
N GLU A 124 -8.41 16.83 -6.36
CA GLU A 124 -7.57 17.81 -5.70
C GLU A 124 -7.00 17.26 -4.38
N PRO A 125 -5.81 17.73 -3.95
CA PRO A 125 -5.30 17.41 -2.64
C PRO A 125 -6.29 17.82 -1.54
N ALA A 126 -6.36 17.03 -0.47
CA ALA A 126 -7.20 17.38 0.68
C ALA A 126 -6.66 18.63 1.39
N SER A 127 -7.57 19.44 1.94
CA SER A 127 -7.21 20.54 2.84
C SER A 127 -6.65 20.00 4.18
N GLU A 128 -6.07 20.88 5.00
CA GLU A 128 -5.60 20.51 6.35
C GLU A 128 -6.74 20.01 7.22
N GLU A 129 -7.92 20.65 7.11
CA GLU A 129 -9.11 20.27 7.88
C GLU A 129 -9.66 18.91 7.46
N GLU A 130 -9.78 18.66 6.16
CA GLU A 130 -10.16 17.36 5.61
C GLU A 130 -9.15 16.27 5.97
N THR A 131 -7.84 16.61 5.89
CA THR A 131 -6.77 15.69 6.29
C THR A 131 -6.89 15.30 7.77
N LEU A 132 -7.17 16.27 8.65
CA LEU A 132 -7.38 15.97 10.06
C LEU A 132 -8.57 15.01 10.26
N GLN A 133 -9.68 15.22 9.55
CA GLN A 133 -10.82 14.30 9.60
C GLN A 133 -10.45 12.90 9.08
N ILE A 134 -9.67 12.83 8.02
CA ILE A 134 -9.15 11.55 7.50
C ILE A 134 -8.30 10.86 8.57
N LEU A 135 -7.35 11.58 9.21
CA LEU A 135 -6.52 11.02 10.26
C LEU A 135 -7.36 10.49 11.44
N HIS A 136 -8.38 11.21 11.88
CA HIS A 136 -9.30 10.73 12.92
C HIS A 136 -9.99 9.42 12.54
N ASN A 137 -10.41 9.29 11.28
CA ASN A 137 -11.10 8.09 10.81
C ASN A 137 -10.17 6.87 10.71
N ILE A 138 -8.90 7.06 10.32
CA ILE A 138 -7.94 5.98 10.15
C ILE A 138 -7.11 5.68 11.39
N ALA A 139 -6.98 6.61 12.34
CA ALA A 139 -6.20 6.45 13.56
C ALA A 139 -6.50 5.14 14.31
N PRO A 140 -7.76 4.70 14.51
CA PRO A 140 -8.04 3.44 15.19
C PRO A 140 -7.46 2.20 14.48
N HIS A 141 -7.23 2.27 13.17
CA HIS A 141 -6.59 1.19 12.42
C HIS A 141 -5.09 1.13 12.73
N TYR A 142 -4.41 2.27 12.68
CA TYR A 142 -2.98 2.40 13.00
C TYR A 142 -2.69 2.14 14.47
N GLU A 143 -3.59 2.56 15.39
CA GLU A 143 -3.49 2.25 16.81
C GLU A 143 -3.46 0.74 17.07
N ARG A 144 -4.35 -0.01 16.42
CA ARG A 144 -4.37 -1.48 16.52
C ARG A 144 -3.13 -2.12 15.90
N HIS A 145 -2.65 -1.57 14.79
CA HIS A 145 -1.47 -2.11 14.10
C HIS A 145 -0.18 -1.92 14.91
N HIS A 146 0.04 -0.73 15.43
CA HIS A 146 1.25 -0.39 16.19
C HIS A 146 1.14 -0.66 17.69
N GLY A 147 -0.06 -0.91 18.23
CA GLY A 147 -0.29 -1.08 19.66
C GLY A 147 -0.09 0.22 20.45
N VAL A 148 -0.38 1.37 19.85
CA VAL A 148 -0.23 2.71 20.44
C VAL A 148 -1.57 3.44 20.46
N ARG A 149 -1.61 4.63 21.07
CA ARG A 149 -2.75 5.55 20.98
C ARG A 149 -2.29 6.90 20.50
N TYR A 150 -3.06 7.53 19.63
CA TYR A 150 -2.83 8.88 19.15
C TYR A 150 -3.79 9.85 19.85
N SER A 151 -3.25 10.89 20.49
CA SER A 151 -4.06 11.97 21.02
C SER A 151 -4.50 12.91 19.89
N ASP A 152 -5.56 13.70 20.12
CA ASP A 152 -6.02 14.70 19.15
C ASP A 152 -4.92 15.72 18.84
N GLU A 153 -4.12 16.12 19.83
CA GLU A 153 -2.97 17.00 19.65
C GLU A 153 -1.91 16.36 18.73
N ALA A 154 -1.67 15.04 18.84
CA ALA A 154 -0.73 14.33 17.97
C ALA A 154 -1.23 14.32 16.52
N LEU A 155 -2.52 14.06 16.27
CA LEU A 155 -3.10 14.11 14.94
C LEU A 155 -3.01 15.50 14.33
N ARG A 156 -3.35 16.55 15.11
CA ARG A 156 -3.18 17.95 14.68
C ARG A 156 -1.72 18.30 14.40
N ALA A 157 -0.79 17.80 15.21
CA ALA A 157 0.64 18.01 14.98
C ALA A 157 1.12 17.33 13.68
N CYS A 158 0.64 16.14 13.36
CA CYS A 158 0.95 15.48 12.10
C CYS A 158 0.55 16.37 10.91
N VAL A 159 -0.64 16.95 10.91
CA VAL A 159 -1.10 17.83 9.83
C VAL A 159 -0.29 19.12 9.79
N ALA A 160 -0.18 19.84 10.92
CA ALA A 160 0.45 21.15 10.97
C ALA A 160 1.94 21.10 10.62
N LEU A 161 2.67 20.09 11.14
CA LEU A 161 4.11 19.95 10.88
C LEU A 161 4.39 19.52 9.44
N THR A 162 3.59 18.59 8.91
CA THR A 162 3.77 18.18 7.51
C THR A 162 3.36 19.28 6.53
N GLY A 163 2.33 20.06 6.84
CA GLY A 163 1.97 21.25 6.06
C GLY A 163 3.09 22.25 5.98
N ARG A 164 3.82 22.46 7.10
CA ARG A 164 4.88 23.44 7.20
C ARG A 164 6.22 22.98 6.61
N TYR A 165 6.59 21.70 6.80
CA TYR A 165 7.96 21.23 6.53
C TYR A 165 8.07 20.28 5.34
N ILE A 166 6.98 19.66 4.89
CA ILE A 166 6.96 18.76 3.73
C ILE A 166 6.21 19.44 2.59
N THR A 167 6.95 20.03 1.66
CA THR A 167 6.39 20.83 0.55
C THR A 167 6.34 20.08 -0.78
N ASP A 168 7.06 18.98 -0.89
CA ASP A 168 7.18 18.13 -2.08
C ASP A 168 6.11 17.04 -2.19
N ARG A 169 5.23 16.93 -1.18
CA ARG A 169 4.13 15.96 -1.12
C ARG A 169 2.79 16.61 -0.79
N ASN A 170 1.72 15.98 -1.25
CA ASN A 170 0.37 16.46 -1.04
C ASN A 170 -0.29 15.83 0.21
N PHE A 171 -1.31 16.52 0.73
CA PHE A 171 -2.25 15.94 1.66
C PHE A 171 -3.24 15.01 0.94
N PRO A 172 -3.72 13.93 1.61
CA PRO A 172 -3.46 13.56 3.01
C PRO A 172 -2.18 12.75 3.23
N ASP A 173 -1.54 12.23 2.18
CA ASP A 173 -0.49 11.20 2.23
C ASP A 173 0.66 11.55 3.17
N LYS A 174 1.22 12.77 3.04
CA LYS A 174 2.32 13.20 3.91
C LYS A 174 2.00 13.19 5.40
N ALA A 175 0.75 13.41 5.78
CA ALA A 175 0.33 13.37 7.18
C ALA A 175 0.07 11.93 7.65
N ILE A 176 -0.41 11.06 6.78
CA ILE A 176 -0.59 9.63 7.03
C ILE A 176 0.77 8.96 7.24
N ASP A 177 1.76 9.25 6.39
CA ASP A 177 3.13 8.72 6.51
C ASP A 177 3.74 9.06 7.88
N VAL A 178 3.58 10.31 8.33
CA VAL A 178 4.11 10.73 9.64
C VAL A 178 3.36 10.07 10.79
N LEU A 179 2.04 9.86 10.66
CA LEU A 179 1.26 9.14 11.65
C LEU A 179 1.74 7.70 11.79
N ASP A 180 1.96 7.01 10.69
CA ASP A 180 2.44 5.63 10.64
C ASP A 180 3.84 5.51 11.23
N GLU A 181 4.77 6.36 10.80
CA GLU A 181 6.15 6.36 11.29
C GLU A 181 6.22 6.66 12.80
N ALA A 182 5.43 7.63 13.28
CA ALA A 182 5.35 7.96 14.70
C ALA A 182 4.88 6.76 15.53
N GLY A 183 3.84 6.06 15.07
CA GLY A 183 3.35 4.85 15.71
C GLY A 183 4.38 3.73 15.75
N ALA A 184 5.02 3.45 14.62
CA ALA A 184 6.07 2.46 14.51
C ALA A 184 7.24 2.75 15.46
N ARG A 185 7.65 4.02 15.54
CA ARG A 185 8.76 4.47 16.41
C ARG A 185 8.46 4.28 17.89
N ILE A 186 7.25 4.64 18.33
CA ILE A 186 6.82 4.43 19.74
C ILE A 186 6.77 2.94 20.06
N HIS A 187 6.18 2.13 19.17
CA HIS A 187 6.12 0.68 19.34
C HIS A 187 7.51 0.04 19.55
N LEU A 188 8.50 0.47 18.75
CA LEU A 188 9.89 -0.01 18.88
C LEU A 188 10.54 0.44 20.19
N GLN A 189 10.27 1.67 20.65
CA GLN A 189 10.80 2.18 21.91
C GLN A 189 10.27 1.43 23.14
N ASP A 190 9.00 1.05 23.11
CA ASP A 190 8.38 0.30 24.21
C ASP A 190 8.86 -1.16 24.26
N LYS A 191 9.05 -1.81 23.12
CA LYS A 191 9.70 -3.14 23.08
C LYS A 191 11.14 -3.10 23.62
N GLY A 192 11.91 -2.06 23.30
CA GLY A 192 13.27 -1.89 23.80
C GLY A 192 13.36 -1.65 25.33
N LYS A 193 12.27 -1.20 25.97
CA LYS A 193 12.21 -1.05 27.43
C LYS A 193 11.88 -2.37 28.15
N THR A 194 11.16 -3.27 27.50
CA THR A 194 10.78 -4.59 28.07
C THR A 194 11.89 -5.63 27.97
N GLU A 195 12.90 -5.43 27.12
CA GLU A 195 14.02 -6.37 26.94
C GLU A 195 15.29 -6.04 27.73
N LYS A 196 15.30 -5.10 28.69
CA LYS A 196 16.44 -4.97 29.59
C LYS A 196 16.45 -6.15 30.57
N PRO A 197 17.41 -7.09 30.45
CA PRO A 197 17.53 -8.17 31.41
C PRO A 197 17.82 -7.57 32.77
N SER A 198 16.97 -7.89 33.76
CA SER A 198 17.26 -7.58 35.17
C SER A 198 18.61 -8.19 35.52
N ARG A 199 19.62 -7.36 35.72
CA ARG A 199 20.89 -7.77 36.29
C ARG A 199 20.57 -8.32 37.67
N LYS A 200 20.47 -9.65 37.80
CA LYS A 200 20.49 -10.34 39.10
C LYS A 200 21.81 -9.98 39.74
N THR A 201 21.75 -9.18 40.76
CA THR A 201 22.82 -8.95 41.75
C THR A 201 23.12 -10.31 42.37
N ALA A 202 24.20 -10.93 41.96
CA ALA A 202 24.77 -12.05 42.64
C ALA A 202 25.29 -11.55 44.03
N SER A 203 24.55 -11.82 45.07
CA SER A 203 24.97 -11.69 46.46
C SER A 203 26.17 -12.62 46.67
N ARG A 204 27.36 -12.02 46.83
CA ARG A 204 28.55 -12.68 47.34
C ARG A 204 28.30 -13.01 48.81
N GLU A 205 28.18 -14.28 49.13
CA GLU A 205 28.35 -14.75 50.52
C GLU A 205 29.85 -14.73 50.89
N PRO A 206 30.20 -14.34 52.12
CA PRO A 206 31.59 -14.34 52.59
C PRO A 206 32.02 -15.74 52.99
N VAL A 207 33.10 -16.21 52.40
CA VAL A 207 33.77 -17.45 52.81
C VAL A 207 34.50 -17.21 54.13
N GLY A 208 33.99 -17.83 55.18
CA GLY A 208 34.64 -17.90 56.50
C GLY A 208 35.76 -18.95 56.49
N ALA A 209 36.89 -18.54 57.07
CA ALA A 209 38.08 -19.36 57.28
C ALA A 209 37.87 -20.36 58.43
N ALA A 210 38.30 -21.59 58.26
CA ALA A 210 38.71 -22.44 59.36
C ALA A 210 39.72 -23.50 58.91
N ALA A 211 40.82 -23.53 59.63
CA ALA A 211 42.04 -24.33 59.55
C ALA A 211 41.83 -25.82 59.90
N GLY A 212 42.75 -26.65 59.45
CA GLY A 212 42.97 -27.95 60.12
C GLY A 212 43.54 -29.05 59.26
N ALA A 213 44.84 -29.06 59.12
CA ALA A 213 45.85 -30.13 59.25
C ALA A 213 45.45 -31.59 58.98
N LYS A 214 46.14 -32.26 58.14
CA LYS A 214 47.03 -33.42 58.34
C LYS A 214 47.13 -34.32 57.12
N THR A 215 48.30 -34.37 56.52
CA THR A 215 48.87 -35.51 55.77
C THR A 215 49.09 -36.72 56.67
N PRO A 216 49.46 -37.96 56.24
CA PRO A 216 50.04 -38.38 54.97
C PRO A 216 49.74 -39.84 54.48
N LYS A 217 50.45 -40.24 53.40
CA LYS A 217 50.92 -41.59 53.00
C LYS A 217 49.88 -42.53 52.34
N ASN A 218 50.13 -43.05 51.20
CA ASN A 218 51.25 -43.80 50.63
C ASN A 218 50.73 -44.95 49.74
N ARG A 219 51.46 -45.21 48.68
CA ARG A 219 51.62 -46.49 47.94
C ARG A 219 50.39 -47.07 47.18
N SER A 220 50.48 -47.34 46.03
CA SER A 220 51.36 -48.03 45.13
C SER A 220 50.61 -48.93 44.17
N ARG A 221 51.07 -48.94 42.95
CA ARG A 221 51.24 -50.06 42.02
C ARG A 221 50.08 -50.75 41.32
N LYS A 222 50.31 -50.78 40.02
CA LYS A 222 50.18 -51.90 39.05
C LYS A 222 48.73 -52.26 38.66
N THR A 223 48.45 -52.34 37.47
CA THR A 223 49.10 -52.82 36.24
C THR A 223 48.50 -52.08 35.06
#